data_f856ea718fe8bc9f117653144f55f3fa
#
_entry.id   f856ea718fe8bc9f117653144f55f3fa
#
_cell.length_a   1.000
_cell.length_b   1.000
_cell.length_c   1.000
_cell.angle_alpha   90.00
_cell.angle_beta   90.00
_cell.angle_gamma   90.00
#
_symmetry.space_group_name_H-M   'P 1'
#
loop_
_entity.id
_entity.type
_entity.pdbx_description
1 polymer ?
#
loop_
_entity_poly.entity_id
_entity_poly.type
_entity_poly.pdbx_seq_one_letter_code
_entity_poly.pdbx_strand_id
1 'polypeptide(L)'
;MVLSNPSLAAGIFSSLLFAFLTVWEWNRVKRGQMEALLYSIVSPLTVSCIRLLSLIGTAGLAWSITVVVWMPFTMMASGSVFDSLTYFLCYFLFMGMAIPIAILLSSCAYQFTRRLDLSIVILAALAGLSLTIWKDNWQLCWLNPCVWAISDDFTNFRIFRSVAYMRFTWITGAAAVWLLSYLCIRQYGKGPLGSMKYSIRRFWRPMITVCLFAFCGFLYKF
;
A
#
# COMPACT_ATOMS: atom_id res chain seq x y z
N MET A 1 20.85 1.34 14.83
CA MET A 1 19.58 0.96 15.48
C MET A 1 18.68 2.14 15.83
N VAL A 2 19.22 3.31 16.14
CA VAL A 2 18.43 4.52 16.51
C VAL A 2 17.56 5.04 15.37
N LEU A 3 18.00 4.92 14.12
CA LEU A 3 17.29 5.44 12.92
C LEU A 3 16.23 4.48 12.37
N SER A 4 16.43 3.17 12.45
CA SER A 4 15.56 2.19 11.82
C SER A 4 14.33 1.82 12.64
N ASN A 5 14.45 1.69 13.95
CA ASN A 5 13.36 1.24 14.80
C ASN A 5 12.14 2.19 14.82
N PRO A 6 12.29 3.52 14.99
CA PRO A 6 11.15 4.42 14.95
C PRO A 6 10.50 4.51 13.57
N SER A 7 11.28 4.45 12.47
CA SER A 7 10.73 4.47 11.12
C SER A 7 9.96 3.19 10.77
N LEU A 8 10.42 2.03 11.24
CA LEU A 8 9.71 0.74 11.11
C LEU A 8 8.40 0.74 11.91
N ALA A 9 8.45 1.17 13.16
CA ALA A 9 7.25 1.27 13.99
C ALA A 9 6.23 2.23 13.38
N ALA A 10 6.67 3.42 12.97
CA ALA A 10 5.83 4.39 12.28
C ALA A 10 5.24 3.81 10.99
N GLY A 11 6.01 3.03 10.23
CA GLY A 11 5.56 2.33 9.03
C GLY A 11 4.45 1.32 9.30
N ILE A 12 4.59 0.50 10.34
CA ILE A 12 3.58 -0.51 10.72
C ILE A 12 2.29 0.18 11.17
N PHE A 13 2.38 1.10 12.14
CA PHE A 13 1.20 1.77 12.69
C PHE A 13 0.47 2.61 11.64
N SER A 14 1.19 3.39 10.84
CA SER A 14 0.58 4.18 9.78
C SER A 14 -0.07 3.31 8.71
N SER A 15 0.56 2.19 8.32
CA SER A 15 -0.02 1.26 7.35
C SER A 15 -1.33 0.66 7.84
N LEU A 16 -1.39 0.22 9.09
CA LEU A 16 -2.62 -0.32 9.69
C LEU A 16 -3.71 0.75 9.82
N LEU A 17 -3.34 1.96 10.22
CA LEU A 17 -4.28 3.09 10.33
C LEU A 17 -4.85 3.46 8.97
N PHE A 18 -4.02 3.61 7.94
CA PHE A 18 -4.49 3.94 6.59
C PHE A 18 -5.25 2.79 5.93
N ALA A 19 -4.91 1.52 6.24
CA ALA A 19 -5.71 0.38 5.83
C ALA A 19 -7.14 0.45 6.39
N PHE A 20 -7.27 0.74 7.69
CA PHE A 20 -8.57 0.91 8.34
C PHE A 20 -9.35 2.10 7.77
N LEU A 21 -8.69 3.27 7.63
CA LEU A 21 -9.32 4.47 7.05
C LEU A 21 -9.82 4.22 5.62
N THR A 22 -9.06 3.46 4.82
CA THR A 22 -9.46 3.10 3.46
C THR A 22 -10.75 2.29 3.47
N VAL A 23 -10.82 1.23 4.27
CA VAL A 23 -12.04 0.39 4.36
C VAL A 23 -13.23 1.20 4.88
N TRP A 24 -12.98 2.08 5.86
CA TRP A 24 -14.01 2.97 6.41
C TRP A 24 -14.58 3.91 5.35
N GLU A 25 -13.71 4.58 4.57
CA GLU A 25 -14.12 5.51 3.52
C GLU A 25 -14.91 4.83 2.42
N TRP A 26 -14.50 3.63 1.99
CA TRP A 26 -15.27 2.85 1.01
C TRP A 26 -16.64 2.44 1.55
N ASN A 27 -16.72 2.05 2.83
CA ASN A 27 -17.97 1.67 3.46
C ASN A 27 -18.93 2.87 3.67
N ARG A 28 -18.37 4.05 3.96
CA ARG A 28 -19.14 5.29 4.13
C ARG A 28 -19.97 5.61 2.89
N VAL A 29 -19.36 5.50 1.71
CA VAL A 29 -20.03 5.80 0.44
C VAL A 29 -21.12 4.79 0.12
N LYS A 30 -20.88 3.51 0.46
CA LYS A 30 -21.89 2.47 0.31
C LYS A 30 -23.09 2.72 1.23
N ARG A 31 -22.86 3.05 2.50
CA ARG A 31 -23.93 3.36 3.45
C ARG A 31 -24.74 4.59 3.03
N GLY A 32 -24.10 5.59 2.44
CA GLY A 32 -24.76 6.79 1.94
C GLY A 32 -25.58 6.59 0.66
N GLN A 33 -25.65 5.37 0.12
CA GLN A 33 -26.33 5.03 -1.15
C GLN A 33 -25.90 5.90 -2.36
N MET A 34 -24.76 6.58 -2.22
CA MET A 34 -24.24 7.48 -3.27
C MET A 34 -23.60 6.73 -4.44
N GLU A 35 -23.37 5.42 -4.31
CA GLU A 35 -22.74 4.63 -5.37
C GLU A 35 -23.54 4.67 -6.67
N ALA A 36 -24.87 4.52 -6.58
CA ALA A 36 -25.73 4.50 -7.76
C ALA A 36 -25.69 5.83 -8.52
N LEU A 37 -25.74 6.93 -7.78
CA LEU A 37 -25.73 8.28 -8.34
C LEU A 37 -24.36 8.64 -8.94
N LEU A 38 -23.27 8.31 -8.26
CA LEU A 38 -21.92 8.55 -8.75
C LEU A 38 -21.62 7.73 -10.01
N TYR A 39 -22.04 6.46 -10.06
CA TYR A 39 -21.77 5.58 -11.20
C TYR A 39 -22.69 5.85 -12.40
N SER A 40 -23.76 6.61 -12.24
CA SER A 40 -24.56 7.09 -13.37
C SER A 40 -23.89 8.25 -14.12
N ILE A 41 -23.11 9.08 -13.40
CA ILE A 41 -22.49 10.29 -13.95
C ILE A 41 -21.03 10.02 -14.39
N VAL A 42 -20.27 9.29 -13.57
CA VAL A 42 -18.82 9.07 -13.78
C VAL A 42 -18.52 7.58 -13.83
N SER A 43 -17.50 7.20 -14.60
CA SER A 43 -17.09 5.80 -14.65
C SER A 43 -16.61 5.31 -13.26
N PRO A 44 -16.98 4.09 -12.84
CA PRO A 44 -16.59 3.56 -11.55
C PRO A 44 -15.07 3.58 -11.30
N LEU A 45 -14.28 3.37 -12.36
CA LEU A 45 -12.81 3.44 -12.29
C LEU A 45 -12.32 4.83 -11.91
N THR A 46 -12.86 5.86 -12.57
CA THR A 46 -12.44 7.24 -12.31
C THR A 46 -12.71 7.63 -10.85
N VAL A 47 -13.91 7.28 -10.35
CA VAL A 47 -14.27 7.54 -8.95
C VAL A 47 -13.30 6.85 -7.98
N SER A 48 -12.97 5.58 -8.25
CA SER A 48 -12.06 4.82 -7.40
C SER A 48 -10.62 5.31 -7.48
N CYS A 49 -10.15 5.71 -8.67
CA CYS A 49 -8.83 6.33 -8.83
C CYS A 49 -8.73 7.64 -8.06
N ILE A 50 -9.73 8.52 -8.15
CA ILE A 50 -9.75 9.79 -7.42
C ILE A 50 -9.68 9.56 -5.92
N ARG A 51 -10.44 8.58 -5.40
CA ARG A 51 -10.40 8.22 -3.97
C ARG A 51 -9.05 7.69 -3.54
N LEU A 52 -8.46 6.77 -4.32
CA LEU A 52 -7.11 6.27 -4.03
C LEU A 52 -6.08 7.41 -4.03
N LEU A 53 -6.12 8.28 -5.03
CA LEU A 53 -5.21 9.43 -5.10
C LEU A 53 -5.39 10.37 -3.91
N SER A 54 -6.62 10.62 -3.49
CA SER A 54 -6.90 11.44 -2.31
C SER A 54 -6.35 10.80 -1.02
N LEU A 55 -6.51 9.48 -0.84
CA LEU A 55 -5.95 8.75 0.30
C LEU A 55 -4.43 8.72 0.27
N ILE A 56 -3.82 8.52 -0.90
CA ILE A 56 -2.36 8.57 -1.05
C ILE A 56 -1.84 9.99 -0.80
N GLY A 57 -2.56 11.02 -1.24
CA GLY A 57 -2.22 12.42 -0.96
C GLY A 57 -2.25 12.75 0.54
N THR A 58 -3.30 12.33 1.25
CA THR A 58 -3.37 12.51 2.71
C THR A 58 -2.31 11.70 3.45
N ALA A 59 -1.98 10.51 2.95
CA ALA A 59 -0.88 9.69 3.48
C ALA A 59 0.48 10.36 3.27
N GLY A 60 0.71 10.99 2.12
CA GLY A 60 1.91 11.77 1.83
C GLY A 60 2.08 12.97 2.76
N LEU A 61 0.99 13.67 3.07
CA LEU A 61 1.00 14.75 4.07
C LEU A 61 1.33 14.22 5.47
N ALA A 62 0.69 13.14 5.90
CA ALA A 62 0.97 12.52 7.19
C ALA A 62 2.43 12.04 7.30
N TRP A 63 2.97 11.44 6.23
CA TRP A 63 4.37 11.06 6.15
C TRP A 63 5.30 12.25 6.28
N SER A 64 5.04 13.35 5.54
CA SER A 64 5.86 14.56 5.58
C SER A 64 5.88 15.19 6.98
N ILE A 65 4.73 15.28 7.63
CA ILE A 65 4.61 15.79 9.01
C ILE A 65 5.42 14.90 9.96
N THR A 66 5.29 13.59 9.87
CA THR A 66 6.01 12.65 10.72
C THR A 66 7.52 12.79 10.57
N VAL A 67 8.02 12.89 9.33
CA VAL A 67 9.46 13.07 9.04
C VAL A 67 9.97 14.36 9.67
N VAL A 68 9.25 15.47 9.51
CA VAL A 68 9.67 16.78 10.05
C VAL A 68 9.66 16.78 11.57
N VAL A 69 8.63 16.23 12.20
CA VAL A 69 8.47 16.22 13.67
C VAL A 69 9.52 15.32 14.33
N TRP A 70 9.84 14.16 13.75
CA TRP A 70 10.83 13.23 14.32
C TRP A 70 12.29 13.60 14.05
N MET A 71 12.56 14.48 13.08
CA MET A 71 13.92 14.87 12.71
C MET A 71 14.75 15.42 13.89
N PRO A 72 14.27 16.42 14.66
CA PRO A 72 15.06 16.97 15.78
C PRO A 72 15.33 15.95 16.88
N PHE A 73 14.37 15.08 17.20
CA PHE A 73 14.57 14.01 18.19
C PHE A 73 15.62 13.01 17.75
N THR A 74 15.63 12.66 16.46
CA THR A 74 16.63 11.74 15.90
C THR A 74 17.99 12.39 15.84
N MET A 75 18.08 13.67 15.51
CA MET A 75 19.35 14.44 15.55
C MET A 75 19.94 14.46 16.97
N MET A 76 19.12 14.72 17.98
CA MET A 76 19.57 14.71 19.38
C MET A 76 20.04 13.33 19.83
N ALA A 77 19.36 12.27 19.39
CA ALA A 77 19.71 10.88 19.76
C ALA A 77 20.95 10.35 19.04
N SER A 78 21.21 10.78 17.79
CA SER A 78 22.33 10.31 16.98
C SER A 78 23.60 11.16 17.13
N GLY A 79 23.50 12.37 17.67
CA GLY A 79 24.63 13.27 17.88
C GLY A 79 25.39 13.59 16.57
N SER A 80 26.71 13.40 16.61
CA SER A 80 27.59 13.72 15.48
C SER A 80 27.49 12.75 14.28
N VAL A 81 26.78 11.64 14.42
CA VAL A 81 26.65 10.57 13.38
C VAL A 81 25.36 10.70 12.59
N PHE A 82 24.62 11.80 12.73
CA PHE A 82 23.37 12.00 12.00
C PHE A 82 23.62 12.23 10.51
N ASP A 83 23.12 11.30 9.69
CA ASP A 83 23.07 11.46 8.22
C ASP A 83 21.63 11.69 7.78
N SER A 84 21.38 12.90 7.25
CA SER A 84 20.06 13.33 6.80
C SER A 84 19.52 12.51 5.62
N LEU A 85 20.40 12.02 4.74
CA LEU A 85 20.02 11.22 3.58
C LEU A 85 19.55 9.82 4.02
N THR A 86 20.31 9.19 4.88
CA THR A 86 19.94 7.87 5.46
C THR A 86 18.64 7.97 6.26
N TYR A 87 18.47 9.04 7.04
CA TYR A 87 17.23 9.30 7.77
C TYR A 87 16.02 9.38 6.82
N PHE A 88 16.12 10.20 5.78
CA PHE A 88 15.05 10.39 4.81
C PHE A 88 14.72 9.09 4.05
N LEU A 89 15.74 8.34 3.63
CA LEU A 89 15.57 7.04 2.96
C LEU A 89 14.89 6.02 3.86
N CYS A 90 15.24 5.94 5.15
CA CYS A 90 14.57 5.06 6.11
C CYS A 90 13.08 5.37 6.19
N TYR A 91 12.71 6.62 6.43
CA TYR A 91 11.30 6.99 6.52
C TYR A 91 10.56 6.82 5.19
N PHE A 92 11.19 7.11 4.07
CA PHE A 92 10.60 6.92 2.75
C PHE A 92 10.33 5.44 2.45
N LEU A 93 11.31 4.56 2.66
CA LEU A 93 11.19 3.15 2.35
C LEU A 93 10.30 2.40 3.34
N PHE A 94 10.42 2.70 4.64
CA PHE A 94 9.69 1.94 5.66
C PHE A 94 8.27 2.45 5.88
N MET A 95 8.04 3.75 5.83
CA MET A 95 6.72 4.35 6.03
C MET A 95 6.09 4.79 4.69
N GLY A 96 6.80 5.62 3.93
CA GLY A 96 6.26 6.24 2.70
C GLY A 96 5.80 5.24 1.65
N MET A 97 6.52 4.14 1.44
CA MET A 97 6.14 3.07 0.52
C MET A 97 5.18 2.03 1.13
N ALA A 98 5.16 1.86 2.45
CA ALA A 98 4.29 0.88 3.10
C ALA A 98 2.82 1.30 3.09
N ILE A 99 2.54 2.59 3.27
CA ILE A 99 1.18 3.11 3.31
C ILE A 99 0.42 2.90 1.98
N PRO A 100 0.97 3.22 0.80
CA PRO A 100 0.31 2.92 -0.48
C PRO A 100 0.00 1.43 -0.68
N ILE A 101 0.88 0.53 -0.23
CA ILE A 101 0.63 -0.91 -0.26
C ILE A 101 -0.61 -1.24 0.59
N ALA A 102 -0.66 -0.73 1.81
CA ALA A 102 -1.77 -0.94 2.72
C ALA A 102 -3.10 -0.40 2.16
N ILE A 103 -3.09 0.79 1.55
CA ILE A 103 -4.26 1.40 0.90
C ILE A 103 -4.74 0.53 -0.28
N LEU A 104 -3.84 0.06 -1.12
CA LEU A 104 -4.19 -0.79 -2.25
C LEU A 104 -4.77 -2.13 -1.80
N LEU A 105 -4.11 -2.83 -0.86
CA LEU A 105 -4.57 -4.11 -0.32
C LEU A 105 -5.94 -3.98 0.36
N SER A 106 -6.15 -2.93 1.16
CA SER A 106 -7.41 -2.70 1.85
C SER A 106 -8.54 -2.35 0.89
N SER A 107 -8.26 -1.56 -0.16
CA SER A 107 -9.26 -1.30 -1.20
C SER A 107 -9.63 -2.56 -1.97
N CYS A 108 -8.65 -3.44 -2.28
CA CYS A 108 -8.93 -4.75 -2.87
C CYS A 108 -9.81 -5.61 -1.96
N ALA A 109 -9.43 -5.76 -0.70
CA ALA A 109 -10.18 -6.55 0.27
C ALA A 109 -11.64 -6.09 0.36
N TYR A 110 -11.87 -4.78 0.40
CA TYR A 110 -13.23 -4.24 0.42
C TYR A 110 -13.98 -4.46 -0.89
N GLN A 111 -13.33 -4.31 -2.04
CA GLN A 111 -13.99 -4.52 -3.34
C GLN A 111 -14.46 -5.96 -3.52
N PHE A 112 -13.67 -6.95 -3.07
CA PHE A 112 -14.06 -8.36 -3.13
C PHE A 112 -15.16 -8.72 -2.14
N THR A 113 -15.08 -8.25 -0.91
CA THR A 113 -16.01 -8.65 0.16
C THR A 113 -17.28 -7.84 0.18
N ARG A 114 -17.21 -6.56 -0.19
CA ARG A 114 -18.31 -5.60 -0.04
C ARG A 114 -18.88 -5.49 1.36
N ARG A 115 -18.15 -5.98 2.38
CA ARG A 115 -18.52 -5.98 3.79
C ARG A 115 -17.35 -5.46 4.62
N LEU A 116 -17.63 -4.52 5.51
CA LEU A 116 -16.61 -3.90 6.37
C LEU A 116 -15.92 -4.95 7.25
N ASP A 117 -16.72 -5.78 7.94
CA ASP A 117 -16.23 -6.77 8.90
C ASP A 117 -15.27 -7.78 8.27
N LEU A 118 -15.68 -8.36 7.13
CA LEU A 118 -14.85 -9.31 6.38
C LEU A 118 -13.57 -8.67 5.85
N SER A 119 -13.64 -7.43 5.40
CA SER A 119 -12.46 -6.70 4.92
C SER A 119 -11.44 -6.51 6.04
N ILE A 120 -11.89 -6.13 7.23
CA ILE A 120 -11.02 -5.96 8.40
C ILE A 120 -10.39 -7.30 8.81
N VAL A 121 -11.18 -8.39 8.83
CA VAL A 121 -10.67 -9.73 9.15
C VAL A 121 -9.59 -10.17 8.15
N ILE A 122 -9.81 -9.97 6.85
CA ILE A 122 -8.82 -10.29 5.81
C ILE A 122 -7.53 -9.47 6.01
N LEU A 123 -7.66 -8.17 6.27
CA LEU A 123 -6.50 -7.30 6.53
C LEU A 123 -5.74 -7.70 7.79
N ALA A 124 -6.47 -8.02 8.87
CA ALA A 124 -5.86 -8.50 10.10
C ALA A 124 -5.13 -9.84 9.89
N ALA A 125 -5.71 -10.74 9.11
CA ALA A 125 -5.07 -12.00 8.73
C ALA A 125 -3.80 -11.77 7.89
N LEU A 126 -3.85 -10.90 6.87
CA LEU A 126 -2.69 -10.55 6.04
C LEU A 126 -1.58 -9.87 6.85
N ALA A 127 -1.95 -8.99 7.78
CA ALA A 127 -0.99 -8.36 8.69
C ALA A 127 -0.38 -9.38 9.66
N GLY A 128 -1.20 -10.24 10.24
CA GLY A 128 -0.76 -11.33 11.11
C GLY A 128 0.19 -12.29 10.40
N LEU A 129 -0.13 -12.72 9.18
CA LEU A 129 0.75 -13.54 8.35
C LEU A 129 2.09 -12.87 8.07
N SER A 130 2.08 -11.55 7.78
CA SER A 130 3.31 -10.78 7.55
C SER A 130 4.19 -10.69 8.79
N LEU A 131 3.60 -10.63 9.99
CA LEU A 131 4.34 -10.49 11.24
C LEU A 131 4.79 -11.84 11.84
N THR A 132 4.15 -12.94 11.44
CA THR A 132 4.42 -14.28 12.00
C THR A 132 5.09 -15.21 11.00
N ILE A 133 4.32 -15.75 10.04
CA ILE A 133 4.77 -16.81 9.13
C ILE A 133 5.72 -16.27 8.06
N TRP A 134 5.45 -15.08 7.52
CA TRP A 134 6.25 -14.48 6.46
C TRP A 134 7.41 -13.63 6.97
N LYS A 135 7.60 -13.58 8.26
CA LYS A 135 8.62 -12.78 8.92
C LYS A 135 10.03 -13.02 8.33
N ASP A 136 10.37 -14.28 8.03
CA ASP A 136 11.70 -14.66 7.54
C ASP A 136 11.81 -14.61 6.01
N ASN A 137 10.69 -14.45 5.30
CA ASN A 137 10.65 -14.30 3.86
C ASN A 137 10.55 -12.83 3.45
N TRP A 138 11.70 -12.22 3.17
CA TRP A 138 11.78 -10.81 2.81
C TRP A 138 10.86 -10.41 1.64
N GLN A 139 10.57 -11.29 0.69
CA GLN A 139 9.67 -11.05 -0.43
C GLN A 139 8.20 -10.97 -0.03
N LEU A 140 7.78 -11.73 0.99
CA LEU A 140 6.39 -11.82 1.43
C LEU A 140 6.06 -10.87 2.58
N CYS A 141 7.09 -10.36 3.25
CA CYS A 141 6.96 -9.51 4.43
C CYS A 141 6.62 -8.05 4.06
N TRP A 142 5.38 -7.80 3.63
CA TRP A 142 4.97 -6.48 3.14
C TRP A 142 4.86 -5.41 4.24
N LEU A 143 4.49 -5.81 5.46
CA LEU A 143 4.27 -4.89 6.57
C LEU A 143 5.56 -4.58 7.33
N ASN A 144 6.37 -5.60 7.57
CA ASN A 144 7.63 -5.49 8.31
C ASN A 144 8.77 -6.03 7.46
N PRO A 145 9.59 -5.18 6.83
CA PRO A 145 10.75 -5.66 6.09
C PRO A 145 11.72 -6.33 7.07
N CYS A 146 12.24 -7.50 6.68
CA CYS A 146 13.25 -8.26 7.46
C CYS A 146 14.59 -7.56 7.44
N VAL A 147 14.68 -6.41 8.06
CA VAL A 147 15.94 -5.66 8.21
C VAL A 147 16.42 -5.82 9.64
N TRP A 148 17.31 -6.81 9.84
CA TRP A 148 17.80 -7.17 11.16
C TRP A 148 18.83 -6.21 11.72
N ALA A 149 19.58 -5.49 10.87
CA ALA A 149 20.53 -4.47 11.28
C ALA A 149 20.79 -3.47 10.16
N ILE A 150 20.48 -2.21 10.39
CA ILE A 150 21.08 -1.10 9.66
C ILE A 150 22.25 -0.65 10.54
N SER A 151 23.48 -0.85 10.06
CA SER A 151 24.67 -0.40 10.74
C SER A 151 24.88 1.08 10.46
N ASP A 152 25.22 1.84 11.49
CA ASP A 152 25.53 3.26 11.33
C ASP A 152 26.93 3.46 10.69
N ASP A 153 27.79 2.41 10.71
CA ASP A 153 29.19 2.46 10.26
C ASP A 153 29.43 2.00 8.81
N PHE A 154 28.47 1.35 8.18
CA PHE A 154 28.62 0.82 6.82
C PHE A 154 27.58 1.38 5.86
N THR A 155 27.96 1.51 4.57
CA THR A 155 27.06 1.91 3.51
C THR A 155 25.88 0.93 3.39
N ASN A 156 24.73 1.33 3.89
CA ASN A 156 23.50 0.54 3.89
C ASN A 156 22.81 0.46 2.50
N PHE A 157 23.50 0.88 1.46
CA PHE A 157 22.95 0.99 0.11
C PHE A 157 22.36 -0.33 -0.41
N ARG A 158 23.03 -1.45 -0.14
CA ARG A 158 22.52 -2.78 -0.55
C ARG A 158 21.21 -3.13 0.14
N ILE A 159 21.08 -2.81 1.42
CA ILE A 159 19.86 -3.07 2.20
C ILE A 159 18.73 -2.18 1.69
N PHE A 160 18.98 -0.89 1.51
CA PHE A 160 17.98 0.03 0.97
C PHE A 160 17.52 -0.38 -0.43
N ARG A 161 18.44 -0.82 -1.28
CA ARG A 161 18.13 -1.33 -2.61
C ARG A 161 17.21 -2.55 -2.54
N SER A 162 17.50 -3.55 -1.71
CA SER A 162 16.66 -4.75 -1.57
C SER A 162 15.28 -4.43 -1.01
N VAL A 163 15.18 -3.55 -0.01
CA VAL A 163 13.91 -3.09 0.54
C VAL A 163 13.11 -2.30 -0.51
N ALA A 164 13.77 -1.44 -1.29
CA ALA A 164 13.11 -0.69 -2.36
C ALA A 164 12.51 -1.63 -3.42
N TYR A 165 13.25 -2.64 -3.87
CA TYR A 165 12.73 -3.65 -4.81
C TYR A 165 11.53 -4.41 -4.25
N MET A 166 11.61 -4.86 -3.00
CA MET A 166 10.49 -5.53 -2.34
C MET A 166 9.25 -4.62 -2.30
N ARG A 167 9.41 -3.39 -1.85
CA ARG A 167 8.31 -2.41 -1.77
C ARG A 167 7.70 -2.12 -3.14
N PHE A 168 8.55 -1.94 -4.15
CA PHE A 168 8.11 -1.70 -5.52
C PHE A 168 7.33 -2.90 -6.08
N THR A 169 7.81 -4.11 -5.85
CA THR A 169 7.11 -5.35 -6.24
C THR A 169 5.74 -5.46 -5.58
N TRP A 170 5.63 -5.13 -4.29
CA TRP A 170 4.35 -5.12 -3.60
C TRP A 170 3.39 -4.05 -4.12
N ILE A 171 3.88 -2.83 -4.39
CA ILE A 171 3.04 -1.75 -4.96
C ILE A 171 2.50 -2.17 -6.32
N THR A 172 3.36 -2.67 -7.22
CA THR A 172 2.94 -3.10 -8.57
C THR A 172 2.02 -4.31 -8.52
N GLY A 173 2.31 -5.30 -7.66
CA GLY A 173 1.45 -6.46 -7.44
C GLY A 173 0.08 -6.08 -6.86
N ALA A 174 0.06 -5.25 -5.81
CA ALA A 174 -1.18 -4.77 -5.21
C ALA A 174 -2.00 -3.91 -6.18
N ALA A 175 -1.36 -3.07 -7.00
CA ALA A 175 -2.02 -2.29 -8.05
C ALA A 175 -2.62 -3.20 -9.13
N ALA A 176 -1.93 -4.27 -9.52
CA ALA A 176 -2.46 -5.27 -10.45
C ALA A 176 -3.70 -5.96 -9.89
N VAL A 177 -3.64 -6.43 -8.65
CA VAL A 177 -4.79 -7.05 -7.96
C VAL A 177 -5.95 -6.05 -7.82
N TRP A 178 -5.64 -4.79 -7.51
CA TRP A 178 -6.64 -3.73 -7.44
C TRP A 178 -7.35 -3.52 -8.78
N LEU A 179 -6.63 -3.47 -9.89
CA LEU A 179 -7.23 -3.38 -11.24
C LEU A 179 -8.08 -4.61 -11.56
N LEU A 180 -7.62 -5.81 -11.20
CA LEU A 180 -8.38 -7.04 -11.37
C LEU A 180 -9.66 -7.05 -10.53
N SER A 181 -9.61 -6.53 -9.31
CA SER A 181 -10.79 -6.43 -8.43
C SER A 181 -11.90 -5.57 -9.05
N TYR A 182 -11.53 -4.69 -9.98
CA TYR A 182 -12.46 -3.88 -10.76
C TYR A 182 -13.40 -4.71 -11.63
N LEU A 183 -12.98 -5.92 -12.04
CA LEU A 183 -13.83 -6.86 -12.78
C LEU A 183 -15.01 -7.35 -11.94
N CYS A 184 -14.87 -7.29 -10.62
CA CYS A 184 -15.93 -7.69 -9.67
C CYS A 184 -16.99 -6.59 -9.45
N ILE A 185 -16.77 -5.37 -9.98
CA ILE A 185 -17.74 -4.28 -9.85
C ILE A 185 -18.88 -4.51 -10.84
N ARG A 186 -20.08 -4.75 -10.29
CA ARG A 186 -21.29 -4.97 -11.07
C ARG A 186 -21.76 -3.64 -11.68
N GLN A 187 -21.88 -3.58 -13.00
CA GLN A 187 -22.48 -2.44 -13.69
C GLN A 187 -24.01 -2.56 -13.72
N TYR A 188 -24.68 -1.46 -13.43
CA TYR A 188 -26.14 -1.41 -13.48
C TYR A 188 -26.66 -1.79 -14.90
N GLY A 189 -27.65 -2.68 -14.96
CA GLY A 189 -28.27 -3.15 -16.19
C GLY A 189 -27.54 -4.28 -16.91
N LYS A 190 -26.32 -4.65 -16.52
CA LYS A 190 -25.58 -5.78 -17.08
C LYS A 190 -25.38 -6.85 -16.03
N GLY A 191 -25.58 -8.12 -16.39
CA GLY A 191 -25.27 -9.23 -15.49
C GLY A 191 -23.78 -9.28 -15.12
N PRO A 192 -23.38 -10.10 -14.12
CA PRO A 192 -21.99 -10.16 -13.66
C PRO A 192 -21.00 -10.48 -14.79
N LEU A 193 -21.34 -11.40 -15.69
CA LEU A 193 -20.54 -11.74 -16.88
C LEU A 193 -20.46 -10.59 -17.88
N GLY A 194 -21.56 -9.85 -18.10
CA GLY A 194 -21.58 -8.69 -18.99
C GLY A 194 -20.74 -7.53 -18.44
N SER A 195 -20.76 -7.31 -17.14
CA SER A 195 -19.91 -6.31 -16.46
C SER A 195 -18.43 -6.67 -16.56
N MET A 196 -18.09 -7.92 -16.36
CA MET A 196 -16.73 -8.45 -16.48
C MET A 196 -16.20 -8.28 -17.93
N LYS A 197 -16.97 -8.72 -18.94
CA LYS A 197 -16.60 -8.58 -20.35
C LYS A 197 -16.41 -7.11 -20.77
N TYR A 198 -17.25 -6.23 -20.30
CA TYR A 198 -17.14 -4.80 -20.58
C TYR A 198 -15.90 -4.18 -19.95
N SER A 199 -15.62 -4.49 -18.69
CA SER A 199 -14.46 -3.99 -17.98
C SER A 199 -13.16 -4.49 -18.60
N ILE A 200 -13.05 -5.77 -18.93
CA ILE A 200 -11.89 -6.33 -19.64
C ILE A 200 -11.67 -5.59 -20.96
N ARG A 201 -12.71 -5.42 -21.78
CA ARG A 201 -12.57 -4.78 -23.10
C ARG A 201 -12.14 -3.32 -23.02
N ARG A 202 -12.58 -2.60 -21.98
CA ARG A 202 -12.28 -1.18 -21.82
C ARG A 202 -10.92 -0.92 -21.15
N PHE A 203 -10.52 -1.75 -20.19
CA PHE A 203 -9.35 -1.53 -19.35
C PHE A 203 -8.23 -2.57 -19.52
N TRP A 204 -8.26 -3.35 -20.60
CA TRP A 204 -7.28 -4.42 -20.80
C TRP A 204 -5.84 -3.90 -20.91
N ARG A 205 -5.63 -2.74 -21.56
CA ARG A 205 -4.28 -2.14 -21.73
C ARG A 205 -3.61 -1.80 -20.40
N PRO A 206 -4.19 -0.96 -19.52
CA PRO A 206 -3.57 -0.68 -18.23
C PRO A 206 -3.46 -1.91 -17.34
N MET A 207 -4.40 -2.86 -17.42
CA MET A 207 -4.30 -4.12 -16.68
C MET A 207 -3.09 -4.95 -17.11
N ILE A 208 -2.85 -5.11 -18.41
CA ILE A 208 -1.69 -5.85 -18.92
C ILE A 208 -0.40 -5.16 -18.50
N THR A 209 -0.28 -3.83 -18.64
CA THR A 209 0.93 -3.10 -18.25
C THR A 209 1.25 -3.31 -16.77
N VAL A 210 0.28 -3.16 -15.86
CA VAL A 210 0.53 -3.36 -14.43
C VAL A 210 0.85 -4.82 -14.11
N CYS A 211 0.16 -5.79 -14.73
CA CYS A 211 0.48 -7.20 -14.58
C CYS A 211 1.88 -7.55 -15.07
N LEU A 212 2.31 -6.99 -16.20
CA LEU A 212 3.67 -7.17 -16.72
C LEU A 212 4.72 -6.58 -15.77
N PHE A 213 4.49 -5.36 -15.24
CA PHE A 213 5.38 -4.76 -14.24
C PHE A 213 5.47 -5.60 -12.96
N ALA A 214 4.33 -6.09 -12.45
CA ALA A 214 4.31 -6.98 -11.29
C ALA A 214 5.07 -8.28 -11.56
N PHE A 215 4.88 -8.86 -12.73
CA PHE A 215 5.57 -10.09 -13.15
C PHE A 215 7.09 -9.87 -13.31
N CYS A 216 7.51 -8.78 -13.96
CA CYS A 216 8.92 -8.42 -14.06
C CYS A 216 9.56 -8.17 -12.70
N GLY A 217 8.85 -7.50 -11.79
CA GLY A 217 9.31 -7.30 -10.42
C GLY A 217 9.48 -8.61 -9.65
N PHE A 218 8.62 -9.59 -9.87
CA PHE A 218 8.73 -10.92 -9.28
C PHE A 218 9.85 -11.77 -9.87
N LEU A 219 10.10 -11.65 -11.18
CA LEU A 219 11.16 -12.39 -11.88
C LEU A 219 12.55 -11.81 -11.63
N TYR A 220 12.64 -10.56 -11.21
CA TYR A 220 13.92 -9.94 -10.88
C TYR A 220 14.48 -10.56 -9.58
N LYS A 221 14.93 -11.80 -9.71
CA LYS A 221 15.77 -12.46 -8.72
C LYS A 221 17.19 -11.96 -8.96
N PHE A 222 17.77 -11.42 -7.93
CA PHE A 222 19.14 -10.99 -7.65
C PHE A 222 20.23 -11.76 -8.34
#